data_5665831bbc9952b8fba8ab0529640a99
#
_entry.id   5665831bbc9952b8fba8ab0529640a99
#
_cell.length_a   1.000
_cell.length_b   1.000
_cell.length_c   1.000
_cell.angle_alpha   90.00
_cell.angle_beta   90.00
_cell.angle_gamma   90.00
#
_symmetry.space_group_name_H-M   'P 1'
#
loop_
_entity.id
_entity.type
_entity.pdbx_description
1 polymer ?
#
loop_
_entity_poly.entity_id
_entity_poly.type
_entity_poly.pdbx_seq_one_letter_code
_entity_poly.pdbx_strand_id
1 'polypeptide(L)'
;MLMFNILQQGKHWLNRLQPCQLCHTDHQALHSVCQDCWQQLPWAHQTIQRQDIQFQVACDYAYPMDRLIQLFKYEQKLHLEPLLAGALLSLNFPKVSAVVPMPISTERLVERGYNQSLLLAKQVARQLNVPLWQPVQRMKQHSQKGLSRLERMEDIEAQFQIATSSTIRYRKVLIIDDVVTTGSSVRALSHKLKELGCQHIYAACLADARM
;
A
#
# COMPACT_ATOMS: atom_id res chain seq x y z
N MET A 1 -2.57 11.60 -28.84
CA MET A 1 -3.39 12.14 -27.74
C MET A 1 -4.87 11.74 -27.84
N LEU A 2 -5.52 11.84 -29.00
CA LEU A 2 -6.95 11.44 -29.21
C LEU A 2 -7.23 9.93 -29.02
N MET A 3 -6.37 9.04 -29.48
CA MET A 3 -6.55 7.57 -29.32
C MET A 3 -6.53 7.09 -27.88
N PHE A 4 -5.76 7.74 -27.01
CA PHE A 4 -5.68 7.40 -25.59
C PHE A 4 -6.97 7.74 -24.83
N ASN A 5 -7.63 8.83 -25.22
CA ASN A 5 -8.93 9.25 -24.66
C ASN A 5 -10.07 8.30 -25.06
N ILE A 6 -10.08 7.80 -26.29
CA ILE A 6 -11.13 6.89 -26.79
C ILE A 6 -11.05 5.53 -26.08
N LEU A 7 -9.84 5.02 -25.83
CA LEU A 7 -9.62 3.76 -25.10
C LEU A 7 -10.00 3.87 -23.61
N GLN A 8 -9.78 5.02 -22.98
CA GLN A 8 -10.23 5.25 -21.60
C GLN A 8 -11.76 5.39 -21.51
N GLN A 9 -12.38 6.09 -22.46
CA GLN A 9 -13.85 6.21 -22.52
C GLN A 9 -14.52 4.85 -22.80
N GLY A 10 -13.96 4.03 -23.68
CA GLY A 10 -14.44 2.67 -23.95
C GLY A 10 -14.36 1.74 -22.73
N LYS A 11 -13.29 1.82 -21.94
CA LYS A 11 -13.17 1.07 -20.68
C LYS A 11 -14.19 1.52 -19.63
N HIS A 12 -14.46 2.81 -19.56
CA HIS A 12 -15.49 3.36 -18.65
C HIS A 12 -16.91 2.88 -19.00
N TRP A 13 -17.21 2.71 -20.29
CA TRP A 13 -18.50 2.23 -20.75
C TRP A 13 -18.69 0.73 -20.47
N LEU A 14 -17.65 -0.08 -20.71
CA LEU A 14 -17.65 -1.52 -20.44
C LEU A 14 -17.75 -1.82 -18.92
N ASN A 15 -17.14 -1.01 -18.08
CA ASN A 15 -17.23 -1.17 -16.61
C ASN A 15 -18.68 -0.95 -16.10
N ARG A 16 -19.47 -0.09 -16.75
CA ARG A 16 -20.88 0.11 -16.41
C ARG A 16 -21.77 -1.11 -16.70
N LEU A 17 -21.29 -2.09 -17.44
CA LEU A 17 -21.98 -3.36 -17.69
C LEU A 17 -21.63 -4.44 -16.67
N GLN A 18 -20.64 -4.21 -15.84
CA GLN A 18 -20.21 -5.17 -14.81
C GLN A 18 -20.90 -4.87 -13.47
N PRO A 19 -21.28 -5.91 -12.72
CA PRO A 19 -21.84 -5.71 -11.38
C PRO A 19 -20.78 -5.18 -10.41
N CYS A 20 -21.24 -4.41 -9.43
CA CYS A 20 -20.40 -3.94 -8.32
C CYS A 20 -19.71 -5.11 -7.62
N GLN A 21 -18.41 -4.99 -7.35
CA GLN A 21 -17.61 -6.05 -6.72
C GLN A 21 -17.93 -6.24 -5.22
N LEU A 22 -18.73 -5.36 -4.61
CA LEU A 22 -19.15 -5.48 -3.22
C LEU A 22 -20.59 -5.93 -3.06
N CYS A 23 -21.56 -5.20 -3.61
CA CYS A 23 -22.97 -5.53 -3.43
C CYS A 23 -23.52 -6.48 -4.49
N HIS A 24 -22.86 -6.60 -5.65
CA HIS A 24 -23.30 -7.38 -6.83
C HIS A 24 -24.67 -6.99 -7.38
N THR A 25 -25.29 -5.93 -6.87
CA THR A 25 -26.64 -5.47 -7.25
C THR A 25 -26.58 -4.37 -8.29
N ASP A 26 -25.79 -3.34 -8.04
CA ASP A 26 -25.62 -2.20 -8.94
C ASP A 26 -24.45 -2.37 -9.90
N HIS A 27 -24.37 -1.47 -10.89
CA HIS A 27 -23.26 -1.43 -11.83
C HIS A 27 -22.04 -0.70 -11.26
N GLN A 28 -20.86 -1.06 -11.76
CA GLN A 28 -19.61 -0.39 -11.39
C GLN A 28 -19.63 1.07 -11.86
N ALA A 29 -19.35 1.99 -10.95
CA ALA A 29 -19.18 3.42 -11.23
C ALA A 29 -17.73 3.86 -11.10
N LEU A 30 -17.05 3.50 -9.99
CA LEU A 30 -15.70 3.94 -9.68
C LEU A 30 -14.93 2.80 -9.00
N HIS A 31 -13.68 2.58 -9.42
CA HIS A 31 -12.80 1.57 -8.79
C HIS A 31 -13.44 0.18 -8.62
N SER A 32 -14.21 -0.27 -9.62
CA SER A 32 -14.89 -1.58 -9.65
C SER A 32 -16.05 -1.73 -8.65
N VAL A 33 -16.55 -0.65 -8.07
CA VAL A 33 -17.72 -0.65 -7.19
C VAL A 33 -18.74 0.40 -7.61
N CYS A 34 -20.00 0.26 -7.15
CA CYS A 34 -21.02 1.29 -7.34
C CYS A 34 -20.76 2.50 -6.41
N GLN A 35 -21.45 3.59 -6.67
CA GLN A 35 -21.28 4.82 -5.91
C GLN A 35 -21.64 4.65 -4.43
N ASP A 36 -22.71 3.95 -4.13
CA ASP A 36 -23.18 3.72 -2.75
C ASP A 36 -22.18 2.89 -1.96
N CYS A 37 -21.68 1.79 -2.53
CA CYS A 37 -20.64 0.99 -1.88
C CYS A 37 -19.35 1.78 -1.65
N TRP A 38 -18.97 2.66 -2.58
CA TRP A 38 -17.83 3.53 -2.41
C TRP A 38 -18.02 4.53 -1.26
N GLN A 39 -19.20 5.16 -1.18
CA GLN A 39 -19.51 6.12 -0.12
C GLN A 39 -19.59 5.48 1.27
N GLN A 40 -20.01 4.21 1.35
CA GLN A 40 -20.14 3.45 2.60
C GLN A 40 -18.83 2.87 3.12
N LEU A 41 -17.70 3.05 2.42
CA LEU A 41 -16.40 2.65 3.00
C LEU A 41 -16.13 3.45 4.28
N PRO A 42 -15.45 2.84 5.26
CA PRO A 42 -15.15 3.49 6.54
C PRO A 42 -14.03 4.53 6.40
N TRP A 43 -14.31 5.61 5.67
CA TRP A 43 -13.37 6.67 5.38
C TRP A 43 -12.86 7.35 6.64
N ALA A 44 -11.54 7.45 6.78
CA ALA A 44 -10.87 8.18 7.84
C ALA A 44 -10.21 9.46 7.31
N HIS A 45 -9.54 9.37 6.15
CA HIS A 45 -8.79 10.48 5.52
C HIS A 45 -7.99 11.29 6.54
N GLN A 46 -7.25 10.61 7.40
CA GLN A 46 -6.55 11.22 8.54
C GLN A 46 -5.04 11.06 8.42
N THR A 47 -4.32 11.94 9.10
CA THR A 47 -2.88 11.78 9.36
C THR A 47 -2.70 11.33 10.79
N ILE A 48 -2.05 10.20 10.98
CA ILE A 48 -1.74 9.65 12.30
C ILE A 48 -0.24 9.61 12.54
N GLN A 49 0.14 9.68 13.81
CA GLN A 49 1.53 9.49 14.24
C GLN A 49 1.69 8.09 14.82
N ARG A 50 2.68 7.34 14.29
CA ARG A 50 3.14 6.07 14.88
C ARG A 50 4.66 6.14 15.02
N GLN A 51 5.13 6.04 16.25
CA GLN A 51 6.54 6.31 16.57
C GLN A 51 6.96 7.71 16.06
N ASP A 52 8.00 7.79 15.23
CA ASP A 52 8.52 9.01 14.62
C ASP A 52 8.05 9.25 13.17
N ILE A 53 7.03 8.49 12.71
CA ILE A 53 6.55 8.53 11.32
C ILE A 53 5.09 8.98 11.27
N GLN A 54 4.82 9.88 10.33
CA GLN A 54 3.46 10.28 9.98
C GLN A 54 2.93 9.42 8.83
N PHE A 55 1.72 8.90 9.00
CA PHE A 55 1.00 8.11 8.01
C PHE A 55 -0.24 8.85 7.55
N GLN A 56 -0.45 8.89 6.25
CA GLN A 56 -1.75 9.19 5.68
C GLN A 56 -2.55 7.89 5.61
N VAL A 57 -3.75 7.89 6.16
CA VAL A 57 -4.62 6.72 6.30
C VAL A 57 -5.92 6.98 5.55
N ALA A 58 -6.31 6.07 4.65
CA ALA A 58 -7.52 6.22 3.85
C ALA A 58 -8.78 5.87 4.65
N CYS A 59 -8.77 4.77 5.38
CA CYS A 59 -9.94 4.19 6.06
C CYS A 59 -9.60 3.77 7.50
N ASP A 60 -10.62 3.66 8.33
CA ASP A 60 -10.53 2.89 9.57
C ASP A 60 -10.44 1.39 9.25
N TYR A 61 -9.78 0.61 10.12
CA TYR A 61 -9.73 -0.86 10.01
C TYR A 61 -11.02 -1.45 10.56
N ALA A 62 -12.10 -1.21 9.85
CA ALA A 62 -13.47 -1.62 10.17
C ALA A 62 -14.15 -2.21 8.94
N TYR A 63 -15.27 -2.91 9.14
CA TYR A 63 -16.05 -3.47 8.04
C TYR A 63 -16.55 -2.35 7.08
N PRO A 64 -16.45 -2.54 5.77
CA PRO A 64 -15.98 -3.72 5.04
C PRO A 64 -14.46 -3.73 4.76
N MET A 65 -13.72 -2.65 5.04
CA MET A 65 -12.32 -2.49 4.65
C MET A 65 -11.40 -3.56 5.26
N ASP A 66 -11.60 -3.93 6.52
CA ASP A 66 -10.86 -5.00 7.19
C ASP A 66 -11.00 -6.34 6.46
N ARG A 67 -12.25 -6.70 6.08
CA ARG A 67 -12.52 -7.93 5.33
C ARG A 67 -11.94 -7.88 3.92
N LEU A 68 -12.04 -6.75 3.23
CA LEU A 68 -11.48 -6.57 1.89
C LEU A 68 -9.95 -6.74 1.88
N ILE A 69 -9.27 -6.17 2.88
CA ILE A 69 -7.82 -6.31 3.04
C ILE A 69 -7.45 -7.78 3.32
N GLN A 70 -8.22 -8.49 4.16
CA GLN A 70 -7.99 -9.91 4.44
C GLN A 70 -8.18 -10.77 3.18
N LEU A 71 -9.26 -10.57 2.44
CA LEU A 71 -9.52 -11.26 1.17
C LEU A 71 -8.38 -11.03 0.16
N PHE A 72 -7.92 -9.79 0.06
CA PHE A 72 -6.80 -9.42 -0.81
C PHE A 72 -5.47 -10.02 -0.32
N LYS A 73 -5.22 -10.15 0.99
CA LYS A 73 -3.98 -10.71 1.55
C LYS A 73 -3.90 -12.23 1.52
N TYR A 74 -5.00 -12.92 1.83
CA TYR A 74 -4.98 -14.33 2.17
C TYR A 74 -5.80 -15.21 1.22
N GLU A 75 -6.80 -14.64 0.54
CA GLU A 75 -7.66 -15.38 -0.39
C GLU A 75 -7.40 -15.02 -1.86
N GLN A 76 -6.30 -14.30 -2.15
CA GLN A 76 -5.85 -13.94 -3.50
C GLN A 76 -6.93 -13.26 -4.37
N LYS A 77 -7.84 -12.49 -3.75
CA LYS A 77 -8.90 -11.77 -4.45
C LYS A 77 -8.33 -10.52 -5.16
N LEU A 78 -7.51 -10.75 -6.19
CA LEU A 78 -6.80 -9.68 -6.92
C LEU A 78 -7.75 -8.70 -7.63
N HIS A 79 -8.98 -9.10 -7.92
CA HIS A 79 -9.99 -8.20 -8.50
C HIS A 79 -10.36 -7.04 -7.57
N LEU A 80 -10.00 -7.09 -6.28
CA LEU A 80 -10.17 -6.00 -5.33
C LEU A 80 -9.08 -4.91 -5.44
N GLU A 81 -7.99 -5.15 -6.21
CA GLU A 81 -6.90 -4.18 -6.40
C GLU A 81 -7.40 -2.79 -6.83
N PRO A 82 -8.31 -2.63 -7.82
CA PRO A 82 -8.79 -1.31 -8.22
C PRO A 82 -9.50 -0.55 -7.10
N LEU A 83 -10.29 -1.25 -6.29
CA LEU A 83 -10.98 -0.67 -5.13
C LEU A 83 -9.98 -0.18 -4.07
N LEU A 84 -9.06 -1.06 -3.66
CA LEU A 84 -8.08 -0.77 -2.63
C LEU A 84 -7.08 0.32 -3.07
N ALA A 85 -6.62 0.25 -4.32
CA ALA A 85 -5.79 1.32 -4.89
C ALA A 85 -6.55 2.65 -4.99
N GLY A 86 -7.83 2.61 -5.37
CA GLY A 86 -8.70 3.79 -5.39
C GLY A 86 -8.84 4.43 -4.01
N ALA A 87 -8.96 3.61 -2.95
CA ALA A 87 -9.01 4.13 -1.58
C ALA A 87 -7.70 4.84 -1.19
N LEU A 88 -6.54 4.32 -1.55
CA LEU A 88 -5.27 5.04 -1.37
C LEU A 88 -5.22 6.34 -2.19
N LEU A 89 -5.69 6.30 -3.44
CA LEU A 89 -5.66 7.45 -4.35
C LEU A 89 -6.64 8.56 -3.95
N SER A 90 -7.54 8.33 -2.99
CA SER A 90 -8.37 9.37 -2.37
C SER A 90 -7.58 10.26 -1.40
N LEU A 91 -6.36 9.87 -1.02
CA LEU A 91 -5.48 10.66 -0.16
C LEU A 91 -4.75 11.76 -0.95
N ASN A 92 -4.44 12.87 -0.27
CA ASN A 92 -3.65 13.96 -0.82
C ASN A 92 -2.16 13.70 -0.58
N PHE A 93 -1.48 13.14 -1.55
CA PHE A 93 -0.05 12.86 -1.43
C PHE A 93 0.81 14.11 -1.65
N PRO A 94 1.92 14.26 -0.90
CA PRO A 94 2.91 15.28 -1.17
C PRO A 94 3.63 15.01 -2.49
N LYS A 95 4.26 16.03 -3.07
CA LYS A 95 5.12 15.82 -4.24
C LYS A 95 6.32 14.96 -3.87
N VAL A 96 6.42 13.79 -4.48
CA VAL A 96 7.51 12.82 -4.31
C VAL A 96 8.21 12.50 -5.61
N SER A 97 9.41 11.95 -5.52
CA SER A 97 10.23 11.57 -6.68
C SER A 97 10.15 10.08 -7.00
N ALA A 98 9.67 9.26 -6.07
CA ALA A 98 9.43 7.84 -6.26
C ALA A 98 8.44 7.29 -5.22
N VAL A 99 7.80 6.18 -5.55
CA VAL A 99 6.97 5.38 -4.64
C VAL A 99 7.72 4.11 -4.26
N VAL A 100 7.70 3.77 -2.98
CA VAL A 100 8.38 2.60 -2.40
C VAL A 100 7.32 1.67 -1.80
N PRO A 101 7.14 0.45 -2.31
CA PRO A 101 6.28 -0.52 -1.67
C PRO A 101 6.92 -1.06 -0.39
N MET A 102 6.13 -1.36 0.64
CA MET A 102 6.62 -2.14 1.77
C MET A 102 7.11 -3.51 1.27
N PRO A 103 8.38 -3.87 1.52
CA PRO A 103 8.90 -5.17 1.09
C PRO A 103 8.29 -6.30 1.94
N ILE A 104 8.03 -7.43 1.28
CA ILE A 104 7.55 -8.66 1.88
C ILE A 104 8.68 -9.67 2.00
N SER A 105 8.68 -10.52 3.02
CA SER A 105 9.65 -11.61 3.13
C SER A 105 9.41 -12.70 2.09
N THR A 106 10.47 -13.44 1.75
CA THR A 106 10.39 -14.52 0.76
C THR A 106 9.35 -15.58 1.14
N GLU A 107 9.24 -15.92 2.43
CA GLU A 107 8.27 -16.90 2.92
C GLU A 107 6.84 -16.43 2.66
N ARG A 108 6.53 -15.19 3.03
CA ARG A 108 5.21 -14.61 2.78
C ARG A 108 4.93 -14.43 1.29
N LEU A 109 5.97 -14.18 0.47
CA LEU A 109 5.83 -14.09 -0.97
C LEU A 109 5.47 -15.46 -1.57
N VAL A 110 6.10 -16.54 -1.10
CA VAL A 110 5.79 -17.91 -1.50
C VAL A 110 4.38 -18.30 -1.04
N GLU A 111 4.01 -17.99 0.20
CA GLU A 111 2.69 -18.29 0.77
C GLU A 111 1.57 -17.57 0.01
N ARG A 112 1.74 -16.29 -0.31
CA ARG A 112 0.70 -15.42 -0.89
C ARG A 112 0.73 -15.34 -2.41
N GLY A 113 1.87 -15.66 -3.02
CA GLY A 113 2.09 -15.55 -4.46
C GLY A 113 2.41 -14.13 -4.96
N TYR A 114 2.23 -13.10 -4.13
CA TYR A 114 2.46 -11.69 -4.50
C TYR A 114 2.69 -10.78 -3.28
N ASN A 115 3.20 -9.58 -3.55
CA ASN A 115 3.32 -8.51 -2.57
C ASN A 115 2.16 -7.51 -2.74
N GLN A 116 1.29 -7.42 -1.75
CA GLN A 116 0.11 -6.53 -1.74
C GLN A 116 0.49 -5.06 -1.90
N SER A 117 1.45 -4.63 -1.06
CA SER A 117 1.92 -3.24 -1.07
C SER A 117 2.55 -2.87 -2.41
N LEU A 118 3.18 -3.84 -3.11
CA LEU A 118 3.71 -3.64 -4.46
C LEU A 118 2.60 -3.40 -5.50
N LEU A 119 1.51 -4.17 -5.46
CA LEU A 119 0.40 -3.98 -6.39
C LEU A 119 -0.23 -2.60 -6.19
N LEU A 120 -0.51 -2.22 -4.95
CA LEU A 120 -1.06 -0.91 -4.61
C LEU A 120 -0.10 0.23 -4.98
N ALA A 121 1.18 0.09 -4.66
CA ALA A 121 2.21 1.08 -4.99
C ALA A 121 2.38 1.29 -6.49
N LYS A 122 2.21 0.26 -7.33
CA LYS A 122 2.21 0.39 -8.79
C LYS A 122 1.11 1.32 -9.29
N GLN A 123 -0.10 1.22 -8.74
CA GLN A 123 -1.21 2.10 -9.12
C GLN A 123 -0.97 3.53 -8.67
N VAL A 124 -0.49 3.73 -7.43
CA VAL A 124 -0.13 5.05 -6.90
C VAL A 124 1.00 5.69 -7.72
N ALA A 125 2.07 4.95 -8.02
CA ALA A 125 3.20 5.43 -8.81
C ALA A 125 2.77 5.87 -10.23
N ARG A 126 1.89 5.06 -10.86
CA ARG A 126 1.32 5.40 -12.18
C ARG A 126 0.49 6.69 -12.14
N GLN A 127 -0.37 6.84 -11.12
CA GLN A 127 -1.21 8.02 -10.97
C GLN A 127 -0.40 9.29 -10.69
N LEU A 128 0.65 9.17 -9.87
CA LEU A 128 1.57 10.28 -9.56
C LEU A 128 2.59 10.56 -10.68
N ASN A 129 2.65 9.69 -11.69
CA ASN A 129 3.63 9.73 -12.78
C ASN A 129 5.08 9.77 -12.27
N VAL A 130 5.38 8.91 -11.29
CA VAL A 130 6.73 8.75 -10.72
C VAL A 130 7.15 7.27 -10.75
N PRO A 131 8.46 6.98 -10.73
CA PRO A 131 8.93 5.60 -10.72
C PRO A 131 8.56 4.86 -9.44
N LEU A 132 8.35 3.55 -9.60
CA LEU A 132 8.32 2.59 -8.51
C LEU A 132 9.76 2.19 -8.17
N TRP A 133 10.14 2.33 -6.89
CA TRP A 133 11.50 2.07 -6.43
C TRP A 133 11.53 1.03 -5.33
N GLN A 134 12.28 -0.04 -5.53
CA GLN A 134 12.39 -1.17 -4.62
C GLN A 134 13.85 -1.40 -4.20
N PRO A 135 14.45 -0.46 -3.43
CA PRO A 135 15.86 -0.53 -3.09
C PRO A 135 16.16 -1.43 -1.90
N VAL A 136 15.15 -1.91 -1.21
CA VAL A 136 15.27 -2.67 0.04
C VAL A 136 14.50 -3.98 -0.10
N GLN A 137 15.11 -5.06 0.37
CA GLN A 137 14.51 -6.38 0.48
C GLN A 137 14.27 -6.71 1.95
N ARG A 138 13.24 -7.51 2.22
CA ARG A 138 12.98 -8.04 3.56
C ARG A 138 13.44 -9.49 3.61
N MET A 139 14.41 -9.75 4.47
CA MET A 139 14.95 -11.08 4.73
C MET A 139 14.00 -11.91 5.61
N LYS A 140 14.33 -13.17 5.83
CA LYS A 140 13.55 -14.10 6.67
C LYS A 140 13.29 -13.53 8.05
N GLN A 141 12.07 -13.75 8.53
CA GLN A 141 11.69 -13.45 9.90
C GLN A 141 12.12 -14.64 10.78
N HIS A 142 13.18 -14.50 11.55
CA HIS A 142 13.47 -15.47 12.61
C HIS A 142 12.46 -15.28 13.73
N SER A 143 11.48 -16.18 13.82
CA SER A 143 10.53 -16.20 14.92
C SER A 143 11.22 -16.73 16.16
N GLN A 144 11.78 -15.83 16.98
CA GLN A 144 12.23 -16.17 18.32
C GLN A 144 11.13 -15.79 19.32
N LYS A 145 10.49 -16.80 19.91
CA LYS A 145 9.59 -16.63 21.06
C LYS A 145 10.43 -16.20 22.27
N GLY A 146 10.09 -15.06 22.89
CA GLY A 146 10.70 -14.63 24.15
C GLY A 146 11.47 -13.30 24.13
N LEU A 147 11.57 -12.61 22.99
CA LEU A 147 12.28 -11.33 22.88
C LEU A 147 11.55 -10.19 23.62
N SER A 148 12.33 -9.36 24.32
CA SER A 148 11.88 -8.07 24.86
C SER A 148 11.41 -7.11 23.75
N ARG A 149 10.79 -5.98 24.13
CA ARG A 149 10.32 -4.97 23.17
C ARG A 149 11.48 -4.35 22.37
N LEU A 150 12.63 -4.12 22.99
CA LEU A 150 13.82 -3.57 22.34
C LEU A 150 14.43 -4.58 21.35
N GLU A 151 14.62 -5.82 21.77
CA GLU A 151 15.12 -6.90 20.90
C GLU A 151 14.22 -7.14 19.69
N ARG A 152 12.88 -7.03 19.85
CA ARG A 152 11.94 -7.12 18.72
C ARG A 152 12.09 -5.95 17.73
N MET A 153 12.43 -4.75 18.21
CA MET A 153 12.67 -3.60 17.33
C MET A 153 13.95 -3.75 16.54
N GLU A 154 15.03 -4.19 17.18
CA GLU A 154 16.31 -4.48 16.53
C GLU A 154 16.20 -5.63 15.53
N ASP A 155 15.45 -6.70 15.88
CA ASP A 155 15.19 -7.82 14.98
C ASP A 155 14.39 -7.38 13.74
N ILE A 156 13.43 -6.46 13.87
CA ILE A 156 12.69 -5.91 12.73
C ILE A 156 13.63 -5.10 11.82
N GLU A 157 14.52 -4.30 12.36
CA GLU A 157 15.48 -3.51 11.56
C GLU A 157 16.48 -4.40 10.81
N ALA A 158 16.95 -5.47 11.44
CA ALA A 158 17.86 -6.46 10.84
C ALA A 158 17.24 -7.22 9.66
N GLN A 159 15.91 -7.31 9.61
CA GLN A 159 15.20 -7.95 8.50
C GLN A 159 15.25 -7.15 7.19
N PHE A 160 15.56 -5.85 7.22
CA PHE A 160 15.59 -5.00 6.05
C PHE A 160 17.01 -4.80 5.55
N GLN A 161 17.29 -5.17 4.32
CA GLN A 161 18.60 -5.06 3.69
C GLN A 161 18.52 -4.29 2.38
N ILE A 162 19.51 -3.44 2.14
CA ILE A 162 19.63 -2.69 0.89
C ILE A 162 20.00 -3.68 -0.23
N ALA A 163 19.25 -3.67 -1.33
CA ALA A 163 19.58 -4.45 -2.50
C ALA A 163 20.84 -3.88 -3.18
N THR A 164 21.84 -4.72 -3.37
CA THR A 164 23.17 -4.34 -3.87
C THR A 164 23.19 -3.71 -5.27
N SER A 165 22.12 -3.86 -6.05
CA SER A 165 22.01 -3.37 -7.44
C SER A 165 21.45 -1.95 -7.58
N SER A 166 21.01 -1.30 -6.50
CA SER A 166 20.36 0.01 -6.60
C SER A 166 21.38 1.14 -6.64
N THR A 167 21.67 1.65 -7.84
CA THR A 167 22.48 2.87 -8.06
C THR A 167 21.66 4.15 -8.04
N ILE A 168 20.34 4.06 -8.28
CA ILE A 168 19.43 5.21 -8.34
C ILE A 168 19.05 5.63 -6.92
N ARG A 169 19.03 6.95 -6.68
CA ARG A 169 18.68 7.52 -5.38
C ARG A 169 17.64 8.61 -5.51
N TYR A 170 16.67 8.61 -4.60
CA TYR A 170 15.61 9.60 -4.54
C TYR A 170 15.62 10.32 -3.19
N ARG A 171 15.45 11.63 -3.19
CA ARG A 171 15.43 12.44 -1.95
C ARG A 171 14.07 12.48 -1.28
N LYS A 172 12.98 12.37 -2.05
CA LYS A 172 11.59 12.43 -1.56
C LYS A 172 10.85 11.20 -2.02
N VAL A 173 10.41 10.38 -1.07
CA VAL A 173 9.76 9.10 -1.39
C VAL A 173 8.46 8.93 -0.59
N LEU A 174 7.53 8.17 -1.15
CA LEU A 174 6.28 7.76 -0.51
C LEU A 174 6.29 6.24 -0.32
N ILE A 175 6.28 5.79 0.93
CA ILE A 175 6.10 4.38 1.28
C ILE A 175 4.62 4.05 1.21
N ILE A 176 4.28 2.94 0.54
CA ILE A 176 2.92 2.39 0.52
C ILE A 176 2.90 1.07 1.27
N ASP A 177 1.98 0.99 2.22
CA ASP A 177 1.65 -0.26 2.92
C ASP A 177 0.13 -0.49 2.91
N ASP A 178 -0.33 -1.67 3.30
CA ASP A 178 -1.77 -1.96 3.35
C ASP A 178 -2.36 -1.58 4.71
N VAL A 179 -1.75 -1.96 5.82
CA VAL A 179 -2.25 -1.68 7.18
C VAL A 179 -1.12 -1.26 8.08
N VAL A 180 -1.30 -0.16 8.79
CA VAL A 180 -0.43 0.23 9.88
C VAL A 180 -0.97 -0.27 11.22
N THR A 181 -0.09 -0.82 12.03
CA THR A 181 -0.33 -1.16 13.45
C THR A 181 0.58 -0.31 14.34
N THR A 182 1.77 -0.79 14.64
CA THR A 182 2.79 -0.09 15.43
C THR A 182 3.66 0.87 14.61
N GLY A 183 3.69 0.73 13.29
CA GLY A 183 4.57 1.47 12.39
C GLY A 183 6.02 0.97 12.34
N SER A 184 6.38 -0.08 13.09
CA SER A 184 7.76 -0.57 13.21
C SER A 184 8.38 -0.99 11.86
N SER A 185 7.61 -1.63 10.98
CA SER A 185 8.10 -2.02 9.65
C SER A 185 8.42 -0.81 8.76
N VAL A 186 7.56 0.22 8.78
CA VAL A 186 7.79 1.45 8.01
C VAL A 186 8.97 2.22 8.58
N ARG A 187 9.14 2.23 9.91
CA ARG A 187 10.32 2.83 10.55
C ARG A 187 11.61 2.14 10.11
N ALA A 188 11.67 0.81 10.18
CA ALA A 188 12.83 0.04 9.73
C ALA A 188 13.17 0.30 8.25
N LEU A 189 12.16 0.30 7.38
CA LEU A 189 12.35 0.67 5.98
C LEU A 189 12.83 2.12 5.83
N SER A 190 12.29 3.06 6.61
CA SER A 190 12.70 4.47 6.57
C SER A 190 14.16 4.67 6.95
N HIS A 191 14.70 3.92 7.93
CA HIS A 191 16.11 3.94 8.28
C HIS A 191 16.97 3.52 7.08
N LYS A 192 16.62 2.42 6.39
CA LYS A 192 17.34 1.98 5.19
C LYS A 192 17.26 2.97 4.03
N LEU A 193 16.14 3.63 3.87
CA LEU A 193 15.98 4.68 2.86
C LEU A 193 16.81 5.93 3.20
N LYS A 194 16.95 6.30 4.48
CA LYS A 194 17.84 7.38 4.92
C LYS A 194 19.32 7.04 4.63
N GLU A 195 19.75 5.79 4.86
CA GLU A 195 21.09 5.30 4.48
C GLU A 195 21.34 5.46 2.97
N LEU A 196 20.29 5.33 2.15
CA LEU A 196 20.34 5.57 0.69
C LEU A 196 20.24 7.03 0.29
N GLY A 197 20.16 7.97 1.24
CA GLY A 197 20.15 9.42 1.00
C GLY A 197 18.76 10.04 0.86
N CYS A 198 17.67 9.33 1.23
CA CYS A 198 16.35 9.92 1.29
C CYS A 198 16.29 10.96 2.42
N GLN A 199 15.83 12.17 2.10
CA GLN A 199 15.70 13.28 3.05
C GLN A 199 14.26 13.45 3.56
N HIS A 200 13.28 13.17 2.71
CA HIS A 200 11.87 13.26 3.04
C HIS A 200 11.19 11.92 2.73
N ILE A 201 10.69 11.29 3.77
CA ILE A 201 10.02 9.98 3.68
C ILE A 201 8.60 10.17 4.20
N TYR A 202 7.63 9.92 3.34
CA TYR A 202 6.21 9.94 3.64
C TYR A 202 5.70 8.51 3.63
N ALA A 203 4.63 8.24 4.37
CA ALA A 203 4.00 6.93 4.39
C ALA A 203 2.48 7.05 4.21
N ALA A 204 1.90 6.11 3.50
CA ALA A 204 0.45 5.99 3.39
C ALA A 204 0.03 4.51 3.45
N CYS A 205 -1.15 4.27 4.00
CA CYS A 205 -1.74 2.95 4.10
C CYS A 205 -3.26 3.00 3.90
N LEU A 206 -3.83 1.82 3.61
CA LEU A 206 -5.28 1.68 3.47
C LEU A 206 -5.98 1.90 4.79
N ALA A 207 -5.49 1.29 5.88
CA ALA A 207 -6.17 1.35 7.16
C ALA A 207 -5.21 1.37 8.36
N ASP A 208 -5.71 1.95 9.46
CA ASP A 208 -5.08 1.95 10.78
C ASP A 208 -5.76 0.90 11.67
N ALA A 209 -5.05 -0.19 11.94
CA ALA A 209 -5.51 -1.18 12.91
C ALA A 209 -5.09 -0.73 14.33
N ARG A 210 -5.94 0.07 14.97
CA ARG A 210 -5.79 0.42 16.37
C ARG A 210 -5.90 -0.84 17.21
N MET A 211 -4.88 -1.12 17.99
CA MET A 211 -4.95 -2.10 19.08
C MET A 211 -5.36 -1.41 20.36
#